data_c68779b9499a9e1b973c7be6ea4c2aaa
#
_entry.id   c68779b9499a9e1b973c7be6ea4c2aaa
#
_cell.length_a   1.000
_cell.length_b   1.000
_cell.length_c   1.000
_cell.angle_alpha   90.00
_cell.angle_beta   90.00
_cell.angle_gamma   90.00
#
_symmetry.space_group_name_H-M   'P 1'
#
loop_
_entity.id
_entity.type
_entity.pdbx_description
1 polymer ?
#
loop_
_entity_poly.entity_id
_entity_poly.type
_entity_poly.pdbx_seq_one_letter_code
_entity_poly.pdbx_strand_id
1 'polypeptide(L)'
;MLYTGKGDKGTTTLFGCDQRVSKSSAIAEALGSLDECNSYLGLAKVSLAKTNVLLPNGLSYTAYLHRIQEDLFVIQAELAGTPMSTSEERVRDIEKVIAEIEKILPPIRSFAIPGGTEASAILDVARTLARRAERRV
;
A
#
# COMPACT_ATOMS: atom_id res chain seq x y z
N MET A 1 -6.38 26.57 -5.75
CA MET A 1 -4.94 26.62 -6.14
C MET A 1 -4.30 25.32 -5.68
N LEU A 2 -3.69 24.58 -6.59
CA LEU A 2 -3.09 23.27 -6.29
C LEU A 2 -1.71 23.37 -5.59
N TYR A 3 -1.07 24.51 -5.67
CA TYR A 3 0.24 24.78 -5.08
C TYR A 3 0.17 25.96 -4.12
N THR A 4 0.71 25.80 -2.92
CA THR A 4 0.66 26.84 -1.87
C THR A 4 2.02 27.39 -1.48
N GLY A 5 3.12 26.75 -1.83
CA GLY A 5 4.49 27.13 -1.46
C GLY A 5 4.81 27.05 0.04
N LYS A 6 3.84 26.71 0.90
CA LYS A 6 4.02 26.69 2.35
C LYS A 6 5.06 25.69 2.84
N GLY A 7 5.36 24.66 2.02
CA GLY A 7 6.31 23.59 2.34
C GLY A 7 7.75 23.81 1.82
N ASP A 8 8.04 24.90 1.10
CA ASP A 8 9.30 25.09 0.38
C ASP A 8 10.51 25.28 1.31
N LYS A 9 10.25 25.61 2.59
CA LYS A 9 11.28 25.72 3.64
C LYS A 9 11.54 24.40 4.37
N GLY A 10 11.16 23.24 3.81
CA GLY A 10 11.43 21.92 4.38
C GLY A 10 10.54 21.51 5.54
N THR A 11 9.39 22.15 5.71
CA THR A 11 8.41 21.80 6.75
C THR A 11 7.05 21.49 6.14
N THR A 12 6.26 20.67 6.86
CA THR A 12 4.87 20.34 6.52
C THR A 12 3.98 20.40 7.76
N THR A 13 2.66 20.39 7.59
CA THR A 13 1.69 20.24 8.68
C THR A 13 1.03 18.87 8.58
N LEU A 14 0.76 18.24 9.72
CA LEU A 14 -0.05 17.03 9.79
C LEU A 14 -1.54 17.42 9.85
N PHE A 15 -2.41 16.45 9.57
CA PHE A 15 -3.85 16.65 9.63
C PHE A 15 -4.28 17.02 11.06
N GLY A 16 -5.15 18.04 11.20
CA GLY A 16 -5.68 18.47 12.49
C GLY A 16 -4.66 19.10 13.45
N CYS A 17 -3.44 19.39 12.97
CA CYS A 17 -2.39 19.98 13.78
C CYS A 17 -1.87 21.26 13.12
N ASP A 18 -1.88 22.37 13.87
CA ASP A 18 -1.29 23.63 13.41
C ASP A 18 0.24 23.65 13.51
N GLN A 19 0.82 22.68 14.23
CA GLN A 19 2.27 22.59 14.39
C GLN A 19 2.92 22.09 13.11
N ARG A 20 3.93 22.80 12.67
CA ARG A 20 4.74 22.39 11.52
C ARG A 20 5.85 21.43 11.98
N VAL A 21 5.97 20.33 11.25
CA VAL A 21 7.02 19.32 11.44
C VAL A 21 8.02 19.37 10.29
N SER A 22 9.24 18.92 10.51
CA SER A 22 10.22 18.76 9.44
C SER A 22 9.75 17.70 8.43
N LYS A 23 9.96 17.94 7.15
CA LYS A 23 9.74 16.93 6.10
C LYS A 23 10.67 15.72 6.23
N SER A 24 11.76 15.84 7.00
CA SER A 24 12.67 14.75 7.35
C SER A 24 12.32 14.07 8.69
N SER A 25 11.19 14.39 9.30
CA SER A 25 10.74 13.72 10.51
C SER A 25 10.30 12.28 10.22
N ALA A 26 10.38 11.40 11.25
CA ALA A 26 9.97 10.00 11.11
C ALA A 26 8.53 9.85 10.60
N ILE A 27 7.60 10.67 11.10
CA ILE A 27 6.20 10.63 10.66
C ILE A 27 6.04 11.08 9.20
N ALA A 28 6.78 12.08 8.74
CA ALA A 28 6.73 12.51 7.34
C ALA A 28 7.30 11.42 6.41
N GLU A 29 8.37 10.74 6.84
CA GLU A 29 8.97 9.61 6.13
C GLU A 29 8.04 8.39 6.08
N ALA A 30 7.34 8.08 7.19
CA ALA A 30 6.38 6.99 7.24
C ALA A 30 5.19 7.24 6.31
N LEU A 31 4.58 8.45 6.38
CA LEU A 31 3.49 8.84 5.49
C LEU A 31 3.91 8.82 4.02
N GLY A 32 5.10 9.33 3.70
CA GLY A 32 5.64 9.30 2.34
C GLY A 32 5.88 7.88 1.82
N SER A 33 6.37 6.97 2.68
CA SER A 33 6.58 5.57 2.33
C SER A 33 5.26 4.82 2.07
N LEU A 34 4.21 5.11 2.83
CA LEU A 34 2.86 4.57 2.61
C LEU A 34 2.26 5.11 1.30
N ASP A 35 2.42 6.40 1.02
CA ASP A 35 1.95 7.04 -0.21
C ASP A 35 2.63 6.45 -1.45
N GLU A 36 3.95 6.25 -1.39
CA GLU A 36 4.72 5.58 -2.45
C GLU A 36 4.22 4.15 -2.69
N CYS A 37 3.99 3.37 -1.63
CA CYS A 37 3.44 2.03 -1.71
C CYS A 37 2.04 2.04 -2.36
N ASN A 38 1.17 2.95 -1.92
CA ASN A 38 -0.19 3.10 -2.46
C ASN A 38 -0.19 3.47 -3.95
N SER A 39 0.67 4.40 -4.34
CA SER A 39 0.84 4.80 -5.75
C SER A 39 1.33 3.64 -6.61
N TYR A 40 2.25 2.83 -6.09
CA TYR A 40 2.78 1.68 -6.82
C TYR A 40 1.74 0.54 -6.96
N LEU A 41 0.89 0.34 -5.94
CA LEU A 41 -0.28 -0.55 -6.06
C LEU A 41 -1.26 -0.07 -7.15
N GLY A 42 -1.38 1.23 -7.35
CA GLY A 42 -2.11 1.81 -8.47
C GLY A 42 -1.55 1.36 -9.83
N LEU A 43 -0.23 1.37 -9.99
CA LEU A 43 0.44 0.86 -11.19
C LEU A 43 0.19 -0.65 -11.38
N ALA A 44 0.31 -1.44 -10.32
CA ALA A 44 0.00 -2.88 -10.33
C ALA A 44 -1.45 -3.15 -10.77
N LYS A 45 -2.39 -2.37 -10.24
CA LYS A 45 -3.81 -2.46 -10.59
C LYS A 45 -4.06 -2.22 -12.07
N VAL A 46 -3.43 -1.20 -12.67
CA VAL A 46 -3.55 -0.90 -14.11
C VAL A 46 -2.93 -2.00 -14.97
N SER A 47 -1.79 -2.55 -14.59
CA SER A 47 -1.15 -3.66 -15.30
C SER A 47 -2.03 -4.92 -15.25
N LEU A 48 -2.58 -5.26 -14.09
CA LEU A 48 -3.44 -6.44 -13.90
C LEU A 48 -4.82 -6.30 -14.56
N ALA A 49 -5.31 -5.08 -14.81
CA ALA A 49 -6.59 -4.87 -15.49
C ALA A 49 -6.63 -5.49 -16.89
N LYS A 50 -5.47 -5.73 -17.50
CA LYS A 50 -5.34 -6.37 -18.83
C LYS A 50 -5.47 -7.90 -18.79
N THR A 51 -5.46 -8.51 -17.61
CA THR A 51 -5.29 -9.97 -17.47
C THR A 51 -6.57 -10.74 -17.22
N ASN A 52 -7.65 -10.11 -16.82
CA ASN A 52 -8.93 -10.74 -16.43
C ASN A 52 -8.80 -11.88 -15.39
N VAL A 53 -7.70 -11.91 -14.63
CA VAL A 53 -7.46 -12.93 -13.61
C VAL A 53 -8.30 -12.63 -12.37
N LEU A 54 -8.94 -13.67 -11.82
CA LEU A 54 -9.74 -13.59 -10.61
C LEU A 54 -9.00 -14.26 -9.44
N LEU A 55 -9.26 -13.75 -8.24
CA LEU A 55 -8.92 -14.40 -6.98
C LEU A 55 -9.78 -15.67 -6.79
N PRO A 56 -9.36 -16.62 -5.94
CA PRO A 56 -10.13 -17.84 -5.67
C PRO A 56 -11.58 -17.58 -5.21
N ASN A 57 -11.84 -16.47 -4.55
CA ASN A 57 -13.17 -16.03 -4.12
C ASN A 57 -14.00 -15.35 -5.23
N GLY A 58 -13.53 -15.33 -6.47
CA GLY A 58 -14.21 -14.73 -7.61
C GLY A 58 -14.05 -13.20 -7.74
N LEU A 59 -13.41 -12.53 -6.79
CA LEU A 59 -13.14 -11.10 -6.88
C LEU A 59 -11.98 -10.83 -7.86
N SER A 60 -12.06 -9.77 -8.66
CA SER A 60 -10.95 -9.40 -9.53
C SER A 60 -9.76 -8.88 -8.71
N TYR A 61 -8.54 -9.17 -9.16
CA TYR A 61 -7.33 -8.61 -8.55
C TYR A 61 -7.35 -7.09 -8.48
N THR A 62 -7.87 -6.44 -9.51
CA THR A 62 -7.96 -4.97 -9.56
C THR A 62 -8.89 -4.41 -8.51
N ALA A 63 -10.05 -5.05 -8.27
CA ALA A 63 -10.97 -4.65 -7.22
C ALA A 63 -10.37 -4.90 -5.82
N TYR A 64 -9.63 -5.99 -5.65
CA TYR A 64 -8.97 -6.30 -4.38
C TYR A 64 -7.84 -5.32 -4.07
N LEU A 65 -6.98 -5.01 -5.05
CA LEU A 65 -5.94 -4.00 -4.89
C LEU A 65 -6.53 -2.61 -4.60
N HIS A 66 -7.66 -2.28 -5.19
CA HIS A 66 -8.35 -1.02 -4.88
C HIS A 66 -8.77 -0.96 -3.40
N ARG A 67 -9.33 -2.04 -2.85
CA ARG A 67 -9.66 -2.12 -1.42
C ARG A 67 -8.43 -1.98 -0.53
N ILE A 68 -7.30 -2.60 -0.90
CA ILE A 68 -6.03 -2.42 -0.16
C ILE A 68 -5.56 -0.96 -0.21
N GLN A 69 -5.72 -0.27 -1.34
CA GLN A 69 -5.40 1.16 -1.45
C GLN A 69 -6.28 2.02 -0.53
N GLU A 70 -7.57 1.69 -0.40
CA GLU A 70 -8.47 2.35 0.56
C GLU A 70 -8.03 2.10 2.00
N ASP A 71 -7.63 0.87 2.35
CA ASP A 71 -7.09 0.55 3.68
C ASP A 71 -5.80 1.34 3.97
N LEU A 72 -4.91 1.50 2.99
CA LEU A 72 -3.71 2.32 3.15
C LEU A 72 -4.03 3.81 3.38
N PHE A 73 -5.09 4.36 2.77
CA PHE A 73 -5.55 5.71 3.10
C PHE A 73 -6.04 5.83 4.54
N VAL A 74 -6.74 4.80 5.06
CA VAL A 74 -7.17 4.77 6.46
C VAL A 74 -5.95 4.74 7.39
N ILE A 75 -4.95 3.91 7.11
CA ILE A 75 -3.70 3.83 7.88
C ILE A 75 -2.94 5.18 7.85
N GLN A 76 -2.83 5.82 6.68
CA GLN A 76 -2.22 7.15 6.57
C GLN A 76 -2.98 8.21 7.38
N ALA A 77 -4.31 8.17 7.37
CA ALA A 77 -5.14 9.07 8.13
C ALA A 77 -4.97 8.85 9.65
N GLU A 78 -4.96 7.61 10.12
CA GLU A 78 -4.70 7.24 11.51
C GLU A 78 -3.32 7.74 11.96
N LEU A 79 -2.27 7.47 11.16
CA LEU A 79 -0.91 7.92 11.42
C LEU A 79 -0.81 9.46 11.44
N ALA A 80 -1.60 10.16 10.62
CA ALA A 80 -1.67 11.61 10.61
C ALA A 80 -2.47 12.21 11.77
N GLY A 81 -3.06 11.38 12.65
CA GLY A 81 -3.76 11.81 13.86
C GLY A 81 -5.28 11.97 13.71
N THR A 82 -5.90 11.43 12.67
CA THR A 82 -7.36 11.41 12.56
C THR A 82 -7.96 10.29 13.45
N PRO A 83 -9.28 10.34 13.75
CA PRO A 83 -9.95 9.28 14.51
C PRO A 83 -10.24 8.01 13.68
N MET A 84 -9.80 7.94 12.43
CA MET A 84 -9.94 6.74 11.59
C MET A 84 -8.99 5.65 12.07
N SER A 85 -9.42 4.40 11.98
CA SER A 85 -8.57 3.24 12.30
C SER A 85 -8.92 2.04 11.45
N THR A 86 -7.93 1.18 11.23
CA THR A 86 -8.11 -0.08 10.55
C THR A 86 -8.65 -1.14 11.52
N SER A 87 -9.69 -1.89 11.11
CA SER A 87 -10.27 -2.93 11.94
C SER A 87 -9.52 -4.26 11.81
N GLU A 88 -9.51 -5.06 12.88
CA GLU A 88 -8.99 -6.43 12.83
C GLU A 88 -9.71 -7.31 11.80
N GLU A 89 -10.96 -7.03 11.49
CA GLU A 89 -11.72 -7.74 10.47
C GLU A 89 -11.07 -7.60 9.09
N ARG A 90 -10.56 -6.41 8.76
CA ARG A 90 -9.83 -6.17 7.51
C ARG A 90 -8.55 -7.02 7.42
N VAL A 91 -7.82 -7.15 8.52
CA VAL A 91 -6.63 -8.01 8.59
C VAL A 91 -7.03 -9.46 8.33
N ARG A 92 -8.06 -9.95 9.01
CA ARG A 92 -8.57 -11.34 8.82
C ARG A 92 -9.06 -11.60 7.39
N ASP A 93 -9.64 -10.61 6.73
CA ASP A 93 -10.07 -10.74 5.33
C ASP A 93 -8.88 -10.90 4.38
N ILE A 94 -7.79 -10.15 4.61
CA ILE A 94 -6.54 -10.31 3.86
C ILE A 94 -5.93 -11.69 4.10
N GLU A 95 -5.85 -12.14 5.35
CA GLU A 95 -5.33 -13.47 5.71
C GLU A 95 -6.13 -14.60 5.04
N LYS A 96 -7.48 -14.50 5.00
CA LYS A 96 -8.31 -15.48 4.30
C LYS A 96 -7.99 -15.54 2.80
N VAL A 97 -7.83 -14.39 2.14
CA VAL A 97 -7.48 -14.36 0.70
C VAL A 97 -6.11 -14.96 0.46
N ILE A 98 -5.13 -14.67 1.31
CA ILE A 98 -3.79 -15.27 1.24
C ILE A 98 -3.90 -16.79 1.38
N ALA A 99 -4.63 -17.29 2.37
CA ALA A 99 -4.81 -18.73 2.59
C ALA A 99 -5.50 -19.42 1.40
N GLU A 100 -6.46 -18.78 0.74
CA GLU A 100 -7.08 -19.34 -0.47
C GLU A 100 -6.09 -19.39 -1.66
N ILE A 101 -5.25 -18.37 -1.82
CA ILE A 101 -4.22 -18.35 -2.86
C ILE A 101 -3.18 -19.45 -2.59
N GLU A 102 -2.74 -19.62 -1.34
CA GLU A 102 -1.76 -20.66 -0.97
C GLU A 102 -2.22 -22.08 -1.31
N LYS A 103 -3.53 -22.37 -1.22
CA LYS A 103 -4.07 -23.69 -1.56
C LYS A 103 -3.89 -24.08 -3.03
N ILE A 104 -3.80 -23.11 -3.92
CA ILE A 104 -3.67 -23.34 -5.38
C ILE A 104 -2.25 -23.18 -5.89
N LEU A 105 -1.35 -22.62 -5.08
CA LEU A 105 0.05 -22.46 -5.47
C LEU A 105 0.87 -23.70 -5.15
N PRO A 106 1.86 -24.06 -6.00
CA PRO A 106 2.81 -25.09 -5.66
C PRO A 106 3.66 -24.66 -4.45
N PRO A 107 4.12 -25.59 -3.60
CA PRO A 107 4.98 -25.28 -2.46
C PRO A 107 6.24 -24.52 -2.89
N ILE A 108 6.48 -23.37 -2.27
CA ILE A 108 7.70 -22.58 -2.51
C ILE A 108 8.85 -23.25 -1.77
N ARG A 109 9.86 -23.76 -2.52
CA ARG A 109 11.02 -24.47 -1.97
C ARG A 109 12.33 -23.70 -2.06
N SER A 110 12.34 -22.54 -2.75
CA SER A 110 13.53 -21.72 -2.96
C SER A 110 13.12 -20.26 -3.22
N PHE A 111 14.09 -19.35 -3.11
CA PHE A 111 13.90 -17.98 -3.54
C PHE A 111 13.73 -17.91 -5.05
N ALA A 112 12.71 -17.17 -5.51
CA ALA A 112 12.52 -16.85 -6.91
C ALA A 112 13.20 -15.52 -7.26
N ILE A 113 13.82 -15.48 -8.43
CA ILE A 113 14.32 -14.21 -8.99
C ILE A 113 13.12 -13.44 -9.54
N PRO A 114 12.92 -12.15 -9.14
CA PRO A 114 11.83 -11.34 -9.65
C PRO A 114 11.88 -11.16 -11.18
N GLY A 115 10.72 -10.98 -11.81
CA GLY A 115 10.66 -10.62 -13.24
C GLY A 115 10.18 -11.73 -14.19
N GLY A 116 9.45 -12.73 -13.69
CA GLY A 116 8.88 -13.77 -14.55
C GLY A 116 7.81 -13.25 -15.53
N THR A 117 7.03 -12.24 -15.13
CA THR A 117 6.07 -11.50 -15.97
C THR A 117 6.07 -10.03 -15.57
N GLU A 118 5.54 -9.15 -16.42
CA GLU A 118 5.38 -7.72 -16.08
C GLU A 118 4.58 -7.54 -14.78
N ALA A 119 3.43 -8.20 -14.67
CA ALA A 119 2.58 -8.10 -13.49
C ALA A 119 3.28 -8.61 -12.21
N SER A 120 4.00 -9.74 -12.28
CA SER A 120 4.74 -10.27 -11.13
C SER A 120 5.90 -9.36 -10.72
N ALA A 121 6.59 -8.75 -11.69
CA ALA A 121 7.67 -7.80 -11.42
C ALA A 121 7.15 -6.55 -10.70
N ILE A 122 6.04 -5.99 -11.17
CA ILE A 122 5.39 -4.82 -10.56
C ILE A 122 4.91 -5.15 -9.13
N LEU A 123 4.27 -6.31 -8.93
CA LEU A 123 3.82 -6.75 -7.60
C LEU A 123 4.99 -7.01 -6.64
N ASP A 124 6.12 -7.51 -7.14
CA ASP A 124 7.30 -7.71 -6.29
C ASP A 124 7.89 -6.38 -5.82
N VAL A 125 7.94 -5.36 -6.67
CA VAL A 125 8.32 -4.01 -6.23
C VAL A 125 7.32 -3.47 -5.20
N ALA A 126 6.00 -3.61 -5.44
CA ALA A 126 4.98 -3.20 -4.47
C ALA A 126 5.18 -3.88 -3.10
N ARG A 127 5.49 -5.20 -3.09
CA ARG A 127 5.83 -5.95 -1.88
C ARG A 127 7.02 -5.33 -1.14
N THR A 128 8.08 -4.96 -1.84
CA THR A 128 9.28 -4.37 -1.20
C THR A 128 9.00 -2.97 -0.65
N LEU A 129 8.17 -2.19 -1.33
CA LEU A 129 7.71 -0.88 -0.86
C LEU A 129 6.84 -1.01 0.39
N ALA A 130 5.89 -1.97 0.41
CA ALA A 130 5.07 -2.25 1.59
C ALA A 130 5.94 -2.62 2.80
N ARG A 131 6.94 -3.49 2.62
CA ARG A 131 7.90 -3.84 3.67
C ARG A 131 8.76 -2.67 4.13
N ARG A 132 9.06 -1.72 3.25
CA ARG A 132 9.75 -0.48 3.63
C ARG A 132 8.82 0.42 4.45
N ALA A 133 7.57 0.60 4.02
CA ALA A 133 6.57 1.38 4.74
C ALA A 133 6.32 0.80 6.16
N GLU A 134 6.13 -0.53 6.27
CA GLU A 134 6.00 -1.23 7.55
C GLU A 134 7.14 -0.89 8.55
N ARG A 135 8.38 -0.84 8.07
CA ARG A 135 9.52 -0.51 8.93
C ARG A 135 9.63 0.97 9.30
N ARG A 136 8.87 1.84 8.64
CA ARG A 136 8.84 3.29 8.89
C ARG A 136 7.69 3.72 9.80
N VAL A 137 6.61 2.95 9.83
CA VAL A 137 5.48 3.11 10.74
C VAL A 137 5.81 2.55 12.12
#